data_3b798a8da246aeb3dbb6e09ac32babdb
#
_entry.id   3b798a8da246aeb3dbb6e09ac32babdb
#
_cell.length_a   1.000
_cell.length_b   1.000
_cell.length_c   1.000
_cell.angle_alpha   90.00
_cell.angle_beta   90.00
_cell.angle_gamma   90.00
#
_symmetry.space_group_name_H-M   'P 1'
#
loop_
_entity.id
_entity.type
_entity.pdbx_description
1 polymer ?
#
loop_
_entity_poly.entity_id
_entity_poly.type
_entity_poly.pdbx_seq_one_letter_code
_entity_poly.pdbx_strand_id
1 'polypeptide(L)'
;MKAGIVPVTPLQQNCSLIWCTATNKGALIDPGGDLDKLKAAVERSGVELEKILITHGHMDHCGEAGVLAKELGLPIEGPQEADRFWISRLDEDGARYGMNSQVFEPDRWLEDGDTVTVGNLTLEVIHCPGHAPGHVVFFHRPSKFAVVGDVLFQGSIGRTDFPMGNHQDLIDAITQKLWPLGDDVTFIPGHGPTSTFGQERKTNAFVSDYALS
;
A
#
# COMPACT_ATOMS: atom_id res chain seq x y z
N MET A 1 -13.77 -0.84 11.54
CA MET A 1 -12.80 -1.43 10.60
C MET A 1 -11.98 -2.49 11.30
N LYS A 2 -11.58 -3.54 10.61
CA LYS A 2 -10.51 -4.48 10.99
C LYS A 2 -9.48 -4.58 9.86
N ALA A 3 -8.28 -5.01 10.21
CA ALA A 3 -7.20 -5.27 9.24
C ALA A 3 -6.44 -6.54 9.64
N GLY A 4 -5.91 -7.24 8.64
CA GLY A 4 -5.02 -8.37 8.78
C GLY A 4 -3.86 -8.25 7.80
N ILE A 5 -2.73 -8.86 8.12
CA ILE A 5 -1.53 -8.87 7.27
C ILE A 5 -1.29 -10.29 6.80
N VAL A 6 -1.03 -10.45 5.52
CA VAL A 6 -0.61 -11.70 4.92
C VAL A 6 0.73 -11.44 4.21
N PRO A 7 1.86 -11.81 4.81
CA PRO A 7 3.14 -11.65 4.13
C PRO A 7 3.20 -12.52 2.88
N VAL A 8 3.52 -11.93 1.75
CA VAL A 8 3.58 -12.59 0.44
C VAL A 8 4.92 -12.32 -0.25
N THR A 9 5.18 -13.03 -1.31
CA THR A 9 6.39 -12.97 -2.12
C THR A 9 7.68 -13.37 -1.36
N PRO A 10 8.77 -13.70 -2.05
CA PRO A 10 10.07 -13.92 -1.40
C PRO A 10 10.58 -12.70 -0.63
N LEU A 11 10.08 -11.49 -0.95
CA LEU A 11 10.42 -10.23 -0.28
C LEU A 11 9.63 -9.99 1.02
N GLN A 12 8.71 -10.91 1.38
CA GLN A 12 7.87 -10.81 2.60
C GLN A 12 7.08 -9.48 2.66
N GLN A 13 6.54 -9.09 1.49
CA GLN A 13 5.67 -7.92 1.40
C GLN A 13 4.36 -8.14 2.18
N ASN A 14 3.88 -7.14 2.87
CA ASN A 14 2.67 -7.17 3.69
C ASN A 14 1.41 -6.88 2.86
N CYS A 15 0.86 -7.89 2.16
CA CYS A 15 -0.48 -7.73 1.62
C CYS A 15 -1.48 -7.52 2.77
N SER A 16 -2.23 -6.43 2.72
CA SER A 16 -3.19 -6.08 3.77
C SER A 16 -4.61 -6.46 3.37
N LEU A 17 -5.31 -7.22 4.22
CA LEU A 17 -6.76 -7.43 4.13
C LEU A 17 -7.44 -6.48 5.09
N ILE A 18 -8.21 -5.52 4.58
CA ILE A 18 -9.03 -4.61 5.39
C ILE A 18 -10.51 -4.88 5.17
N TRP A 19 -11.34 -4.71 6.20
CA TRP A 19 -12.79 -4.89 6.04
C TRP A 19 -13.66 -4.09 7.00
N CYS A 20 -14.86 -3.83 6.54
CA CYS A 20 -15.94 -3.23 7.31
C CYS A 20 -16.62 -4.30 8.17
N THR A 21 -16.57 -4.18 9.50
CA THR A 21 -17.19 -5.15 10.40
C THR A 21 -18.72 -5.12 10.40
N ALA A 22 -19.33 -4.06 9.89
CA ALA A 22 -20.80 -3.94 9.80
C ALA A 22 -21.37 -4.64 8.57
N THR A 23 -20.61 -4.67 7.45
CA THR A 23 -21.08 -5.22 6.17
C THR A 23 -20.35 -6.50 5.78
N ASN A 24 -19.25 -6.80 6.45
CA ASN A 24 -18.30 -7.88 6.11
C ASN A 24 -17.66 -7.75 4.71
N LYS A 25 -17.77 -6.57 4.07
CA LYS A 25 -17.12 -6.24 2.82
C LYS A 25 -15.67 -5.82 3.06
N GLY A 26 -14.77 -6.25 2.19
CA GLY A 26 -13.34 -6.00 2.34
C GLY A 26 -12.61 -5.72 1.04
N ALA A 27 -11.34 -5.35 1.19
CA ALA A 27 -10.40 -5.17 0.09
C ALA A 27 -9.04 -5.79 0.44
N LEU A 28 -8.37 -6.34 -0.56
CA LEU A 28 -6.94 -6.63 -0.48
C LEU A 28 -6.17 -5.40 -0.96
N ILE A 29 -5.15 -5.02 -0.21
CA ILE A 29 -4.21 -3.96 -0.59
C ILE A 29 -2.88 -4.61 -0.89
N ASP A 30 -2.35 -4.35 -2.07
CA ASP A 30 -1.07 -4.86 -2.58
C ASP A 30 -0.96 -6.40 -2.61
N PRO A 31 -1.76 -7.10 -3.42
CA PRO A 31 -1.63 -8.55 -3.62
C PRO A 31 -0.49 -8.86 -4.60
N GLY A 32 0.75 -8.71 -4.17
CA GLY A 32 1.94 -8.84 -5.02
C GLY A 32 2.27 -10.26 -5.45
N GLY A 33 1.75 -11.29 -4.76
CA GLY A 33 2.00 -12.69 -5.08
C GLY A 33 1.36 -13.67 -4.10
N ASP A 34 1.73 -14.96 -4.20
CA ASP A 34 1.23 -16.02 -3.33
C ASP A 34 -0.31 -16.10 -3.27
N LEU A 35 -0.98 -16.02 -4.44
CA LEU A 35 -2.45 -15.89 -4.55
C LEU A 35 -3.22 -16.96 -3.77
N ASP A 36 -2.74 -18.20 -3.73
CA ASP A 36 -3.40 -19.27 -2.97
C ASP A 36 -3.39 -19.00 -1.47
N LYS A 37 -2.31 -18.41 -0.97
CA LYS A 37 -2.19 -17.99 0.43
C LYS A 37 -3.15 -16.85 0.74
N LEU A 38 -3.30 -15.89 -0.16
CA LEU A 38 -4.24 -14.78 -0.05
C LEU A 38 -5.68 -15.26 -0.08
N LYS A 39 -6.04 -16.10 -1.04
CA LYS A 39 -7.40 -16.71 -1.15
C LYS A 39 -7.76 -17.49 0.12
N ALA A 40 -6.85 -18.31 0.63
CA ALA A 40 -7.05 -19.05 1.87
C ALA A 40 -7.20 -18.12 3.10
N ALA A 41 -6.49 -16.97 3.13
CA ALA A 41 -6.64 -16.00 4.22
C ALA A 41 -8.00 -15.28 4.15
N VAL A 42 -8.46 -14.91 2.98
CA VAL A 42 -9.79 -14.33 2.74
C VAL A 42 -10.87 -15.29 3.15
N GLU A 43 -10.81 -16.55 2.70
CA GLU A 43 -11.76 -17.61 3.06
C GLU A 43 -11.85 -17.80 4.59
N ARG A 44 -10.71 -17.94 5.27
CA ARG A 44 -10.67 -18.05 6.74
C ARG A 44 -11.26 -16.85 7.48
N SER A 45 -11.13 -15.64 6.91
CA SER A 45 -11.69 -14.43 7.51
C SER A 45 -13.19 -14.32 7.33
N GLY A 46 -13.78 -15.02 6.35
CA GLY A 46 -15.16 -14.90 5.93
C GLY A 46 -15.51 -13.56 5.29
N VAL A 47 -14.51 -12.76 4.91
CA VAL A 47 -14.70 -11.45 4.28
C VAL A 47 -15.10 -11.63 2.81
N GLU A 48 -16.05 -10.83 2.37
CA GLU A 48 -16.43 -10.72 0.96
C GLU A 48 -15.66 -9.57 0.33
N LEU A 49 -14.75 -9.89 -0.60
CA LEU A 49 -13.95 -8.87 -1.29
C LEU A 49 -14.81 -8.09 -2.29
N GLU A 50 -14.64 -6.77 -2.30
CA GLU A 50 -15.28 -5.85 -3.25
C GLU A 50 -14.31 -5.30 -4.30
N LYS A 51 -13.01 -5.23 -3.95
CA LYS A 51 -11.98 -4.63 -4.81
C LYS A 51 -10.57 -4.99 -4.35
N ILE A 52 -9.63 -4.64 -5.20
CA ILE A 52 -8.20 -4.63 -4.94
C ILE A 52 -7.74 -3.16 -4.93
N LEU A 53 -6.91 -2.80 -3.99
CA LEU A 53 -6.28 -1.48 -3.89
C LEU A 53 -4.77 -1.63 -4.06
N ILE A 54 -4.14 -0.69 -4.74
CA ILE A 54 -2.69 -0.70 -4.99
C ILE A 54 -2.08 0.59 -4.44
N THR A 55 -1.04 0.45 -3.60
CA THR A 55 -0.30 1.61 -3.09
C THR A 55 0.68 2.15 -4.11
N HIS A 56 1.41 1.26 -4.82
CA HIS A 56 2.38 1.63 -5.84
C HIS A 56 2.70 0.47 -6.80
N GLY A 57 3.39 0.76 -7.88
CA GLY A 57 3.54 -0.12 -9.02
C GLY A 57 4.69 -1.15 -8.97
N HIS A 58 5.37 -1.36 -7.84
CA HIS A 58 6.43 -2.36 -7.76
C HIS A 58 5.87 -3.79 -7.75
N MET A 59 6.63 -4.71 -8.34
CA MET A 59 6.20 -6.07 -8.62
C MET A 59 5.78 -6.88 -7.38
N ASP A 60 6.43 -6.66 -6.25
CA ASP A 60 6.13 -7.34 -5.00
C ASP A 60 4.87 -6.81 -4.31
N HIS A 61 4.36 -5.64 -4.74
CA HIS A 61 3.10 -5.05 -4.30
C HIS A 61 1.93 -5.35 -5.25
N CYS A 62 2.18 -5.35 -6.56
CA CYS A 62 1.08 -5.48 -7.51
C CYS A 62 1.29 -6.54 -8.60
N GLY A 63 2.35 -7.37 -8.50
CA GLY A 63 2.73 -8.32 -9.54
C GLY A 63 1.62 -9.27 -9.96
N GLU A 64 0.86 -9.80 -9.05
CA GLU A 64 -0.26 -10.72 -9.35
C GLU A 64 -1.65 -10.07 -9.18
N ALA A 65 -1.73 -8.75 -8.97
CA ALA A 65 -3.01 -8.06 -8.78
C ALA A 65 -3.96 -8.21 -9.97
N GLY A 66 -3.46 -8.07 -11.20
CA GLY A 66 -4.26 -8.23 -12.42
C GLY A 66 -4.79 -9.66 -12.59
N VAL A 67 -4.00 -10.66 -12.24
CA VAL A 67 -4.41 -12.08 -12.29
C VAL A 67 -5.52 -12.32 -11.28
N LEU A 68 -5.34 -11.87 -10.03
CA LEU A 68 -6.34 -12.03 -8.97
C LEU A 68 -7.64 -11.29 -9.28
N ALA A 69 -7.54 -10.06 -9.77
CA ALA A 69 -8.70 -9.25 -10.17
C ALA A 69 -9.55 -9.97 -11.24
N LYS A 70 -8.90 -10.49 -12.27
CA LYS A 70 -9.57 -11.25 -13.34
C LYS A 70 -10.20 -12.54 -12.83
N GLU A 71 -9.51 -13.28 -11.94
CA GLU A 71 -10.01 -14.53 -11.38
C GLU A 71 -11.27 -14.31 -10.53
N LEU A 72 -11.29 -13.24 -9.74
CA LEU A 72 -12.38 -12.95 -8.80
C LEU A 72 -13.43 -11.97 -9.35
N GLY A 73 -13.21 -11.37 -10.52
CA GLY A 73 -14.11 -10.37 -11.10
C GLY A 73 -14.13 -9.06 -10.29
N LEU A 74 -13.01 -8.65 -9.72
CA LEU A 74 -12.88 -7.48 -8.86
C LEU A 74 -12.22 -6.31 -9.59
N PRO A 75 -12.66 -5.06 -9.34
CA PRO A 75 -11.96 -3.88 -9.83
C PRO A 75 -10.66 -3.63 -9.07
N ILE A 76 -9.70 -3.00 -9.77
CA ILE A 76 -8.45 -2.49 -9.19
C ILE A 76 -8.52 -0.96 -9.14
N GLU A 77 -8.32 -0.38 -7.97
CA GLU A 77 -8.19 1.07 -7.79
C GLU A 77 -6.80 1.43 -7.25
N GLY A 78 -6.16 2.42 -7.88
CA GLY A 78 -4.78 2.85 -7.58
C GLY A 78 -3.71 2.08 -8.37
N PRO A 79 -2.48 2.56 -8.28
CA PRO A 79 -2.00 3.76 -7.58
C PRO A 79 -2.35 5.08 -8.31
N GLN A 80 -1.55 6.16 -8.14
CA GLN A 80 -1.63 7.35 -8.97
C GLN A 80 -0.94 7.09 -10.32
N GLU A 81 -1.41 7.74 -11.38
CA GLU A 81 -1.06 7.42 -12.78
C GLU A 81 0.46 7.49 -13.08
N ALA A 82 1.25 8.25 -12.33
CA ALA A 82 2.70 8.28 -12.53
C ALA A 82 3.36 6.90 -12.35
N ASP A 83 2.72 5.97 -11.63
CA ASP A 83 3.20 4.59 -11.48
C ASP A 83 2.85 3.67 -12.66
N ARG A 84 2.20 4.17 -13.70
CA ARG A 84 2.07 3.47 -14.99
C ARG A 84 3.43 3.01 -15.52
N PHE A 85 4.49 3.79 -15.26
CA PHE A 85 5.86 3.42 -15.59
C PHE A 85 6.24 2.06 -15.00
N TRP A 86 5.98 1.84 -13.71
CA TRP A 86 6.32 0.59 -13.02
C TRP A 86 5.40 -0.56 -13.44
N ILE A 87 4.09 -0.32 -13.48
CA ILE A 87 3.10 -1.35 -13.86
C ILE A 87 3.35 -1.87 -15.28
N SER A 88 3.74 -1.00 -16.22
CA SER A 88 4.04 -1.40 -17.59
C SER A 88 5.26 -2.31 -17.75
N ARG A 89 6.08 -2.46 -16.71
CA ARG A 89 7.31 -3.25 -16.69
C ARG A 89 7.20 -4.51 -15.82
N LEU A 90 6.04 -4.80 -15.27
CA LEU A 90 5.86 -5.90 -14.31
C LEU A 90 6.34 -7.25 -14.87
N ASP A 91 6.08 -7.56 -16.14
CA ASP A 91 6.52 -8.81 -16.76
C ASP A 91 8.06 -8.91 -16.80
N GLU A 92 8.76 -7.81 -17.14
CA GLU A 92 10.21 -7.76 -17.21
C GLU A 92 10.84 -7.82 -15.81
N ASP A 93 10.31 -7.04 -14.88
CA ASP A 93 10.84 -6.97 -13.52
C ASP A 93 10.56 -8.28 -12.78
N GLY A 94 9.38 -8.88 -12.93
CA GLY A 94 9.08 -10.20 -12.37
C GLY A 94 10.03 -11.28 -12.90
N ALA A 95 10.25 -11.34 -14.20
CA ALA A 95 11.18 -12.28 -14.80
C ALA A 95 12.61 -12.12 -14.28
N ARG A 96 13.07 -10.87 -14.09
CA ARG A 96 14.40 -10.54 -13.57
C ARG A 96 14.63 -11.04 -12.13
N TYR A 97 13.58 -11.00 -11.30
CA TYR A 97 13.66 -11.40 -9.89
C TYR A 97 13.07 -12.80 -9.61
N GLY A 98 12.64 -13.51 -10.67
CA GLY A 98 12.06 -14.86 -10.54
C GLY A 98 10.71 -14.88 -9.83
N MET A 99 9.95 -13.79 -9.96
CA MET A 99 8.60 -13.65 -9.41
C MET A 99 7.55 -13.69 -10.52
N ASN A 100 6.41 -14.30 -10.23
CA ASN A 100 5.26 -14.15 -11.10
C ASN A 100 4.79 -12.70 -11.05
N SER A 101 4.64 -12.10 -12.21
CA SER A 101 4.22 -10.72 -12.32
C SER A 101 3.64 -10.48 -13.70
N GLN A 102 2.56 -9.74 -13.78
CA GLN A 102 1.85 -9.50 -15.03
C GLN A 102 1.39 -8.05 -15.14
N VAL A 103 1.64 -7.44 -16.29
CA VAL A 103 1.14 -6.09 -16.61
C VAL A 103 -0.39 -6.08 -16.55
N PHE A 104 -0.94 -5.03 -15.98
CA PHE A 104 -2.38 -4.76 -15.94
C PHE A 104 -2.65 -3.26 -16.08
N GLU A 105 -3.90 -2.90 -16.31
CA GLU A 105 -4.38 -1.53 -16.25
C GLU A 105 -5.38 -1.43 -15.11
N PRO A 106 -5.20 -0.54 -14.11
CA PRO A 106 -6.19 -0.30 -13.08
C PRO A 106 -7.52 0.22 -13.66
N ASP A 107 -8.63 -0.16 -13.06
CA ASP A 107 -9.94 0.38 -13.43
C ASP A 107 -10.07 1.85 -13.05
N ARG A 108 -9.32 2.29 -12.03
CA ARG A 108 -9.26 3.69 -11.61
C ARG A 108 -7.88 4.03 -11.09
N TRP A 109 -7.24 5.04 -11.69
CA TRP A 109 -6.11 5.75 -11.11
C TRP A 109 -6.60 6.68 -10.01
N LEU A 110 -5.79 6.87 -8.95
CA LEU A 110 -6.17 7.66 -7.79
C LEU A 110 -5.35 8.95 -7.70
N GLU A 111 -6.01 10.03 -7.27
CA GLU A 111 -5.37 11.33 -7.07
C GLU A 111 -5.33 11.71 -5.58
N ASP A 112 -4.47 12.68 -5.23
CA ASP A 112 -4.39 13.21 -3.87
C ASP A 112 -5.73 13.82 -3.45
N GLY A 113 -6.26 13.42 -2.29
CA GLY A 113 -7.56 13.85 -1.78
C GLY A 113 -8.75 13.04 -2.29
N ASP A 114 -8.53 12.07 -3.18
CA ASP A 114 -9.58 11.10 -3.53
C ASP A 114 -10.02 10.29 -2.30
N THR A 115 -11.13 9.60 -2.48
CA THR A 115 -11.59 8.60 -1.51
C THR A 115 -11.91 7.28 -2.20
N VAL A 116 -11.68 6.18 -1.49
CA VAL A 116 -12.14 4.84 -1.87
C VAL A 116 -13.02 4.27 -0.77
N THR A 117 -14.05 3.52 -1.16
CA THR A 117 -14.98 2.91 -0.20
C THR A 117 -14.78 1.40 -0.13
N VAL A 118 -14.93 0.82 1.08
CA VAL A 118 -14.94 -0.62 1.33
C VAL A 118 -16.07 -0.92 2.32
N GLY A 119 -17.17 -1.46 1.85
CA GLY A 119 -18.41 -1.50 2.63
C GLY A 119 -18.80 -0.09 3.08
N ASN A 120 -18.94 0.12 4.40
CA ASN A 120 -19.22 1.44 4.97
C ASN A 120 -17.94 2.23 5.37
N LEU A 121 -16.77 1.72 5.04
CA LEU A 121 -15.53 2.47 5.29
C LEU A 121 -15.27 3.45 4.15
N THR A 122 -14.76 4.61 4.50
CA THR A 122 -14.21 5.58 3.54
C THR A 122 -12.74 5.77 3.87
N LEU A 123 -11.87 5.45 2.93
CA LEU A 123 -10.42 5.65 3.02
C LEU A 123 -10.06 6.91 2.24
N GLU A 124 -9.33 7.80 2.86
CA GLU A 124 -8.72 8.96 2.21
C GLU A 124 -7.47 8.50 1.46
N VAL A 125 -7.28 8.99 0.24
CA VAL A 125 -6.11 8.74 -0.59
C VAL A 125 -5.14 9.91 -0.45
N ILE A 126 -3.90 9.61 -0.10
CA ILE A 126 -2.86 10.60 0.06
C ILE A 126 -1.72 10.24 -0.88
N HIS A 127 -1.45 11.07 -1.88
CA HIS A 127 -0.34 10.88 -2.79
C HIS A 127 0.98 11.20 -2.08
N CYS A 128 1.85 10.21 -1.97
CA CYS A 128 3.12 10.27 -1.25
C CYS A 128 4.28 9.82 -2.15
N PRO A 129 4.67 10.64 -3.14
CA PRO A 129 5.75 10.29 -4.05
C PRO A 129 7.12 10.25 -3.35
N GLY A 130 8.09 9.64 -4.01
CA GLY A 130 9.49 9.63 -3.58
C GLY A 130 10.12 8.23 -3.58
N HIS A 131 9.47 7.21 -3.06
CA HIS A 131 9.84 5.80 -3.29
C HIS A 131 9.45 5.35 -4.71
N ALA A 132 8.20 5.59 -5.09
CA ALA A 132 7.67 5.51 -6.44
C ALA A 132 6.91 6.80 -6.75
N PRO A 133 6.84 7.25 -8.01
CA PRO A 133 6.28 8.56 -8.35
C PRO A 133 4.77 8.64 -8.14
N GLY A 134 4.05 7.53 -8.29
CA GLY A 134 2.60 7.44 -8.12
C GLY A 134 2.16 6.82 -6.79
N HIS A 135 3.07 6.69 -5.82
CA HIS A 135 2.75 6.04 -4.55
C HIS A 135 1.61 6.74 -3.80
N VAL A 136 0.61 5.97 -3.34
CA VAL A 136 -0.50 6.47 -2.52
C VAL A 136 -0.58 5.73 -1.18
N VAL A 137 -1.08 6.42 -0.17
CA VAL A 137 -1.38 5.92 1.17
C VAL A 137 -2.89 5.89 1.35
N PHE A 138 -3.42 4.82 1.94
CA PHE A 138 -4.83 4.70 2.30
C PHE A 138 -5.02 4.96 3.78
N PHE A 139 -5.78 6.00 4.13
CA PHE A 139 -6.00 6.43 5.51
C PHE A 139 -7.47 6.37 5.91
N HIS A 140 -7.78 5.65 6.98
CA HIS A 140 -9.11 5.62 7.59
C HIS A 140 -9.14 6.49 8.84
N ARG A 141 -9.61 7.73 8.69
CA ARG A 141 -9.61 8.76 9.74
C ARG A 141 -10.33 8.34 11.02
N PRO A 142 -11.55 7.72 10.98
CA PRO A 142 -12.25 7.37 12.21
C PRO A 142 -11.52 6.34 13.09
N SER A 143 -10.72 5.43 12.52
CA SER A 143 -9.93 4.46 13.29
C SER A 143 -8.47 4.87 13.46
N LYS A 144 -8.05 6.02 12.92
CA LYS A 144 -6.65 6.48 12.92
C LYS A 144 -5.70 5.38 12.45
N PHE A 145 -5.99 4.88 11.27
CA PHE A 145 -5.28 3.74 10.71
C PHE A 145 -4.91 3.99 9.24
N ALA A 146 -3.68 3.66 8.87
CA ALA A 146 -3.18 3.83 7.52
C ALA A 146 -2.53 2.54 6.98
N VAL A 147 -2.61 2.33 5.66
CA VAL A 147 -1.75 1.41 4.92
C VAL A 147 -0.83 2.28 4.08
N VAL A 148 0.46 2.26 4.40
CA VAL A 148 1.41 3.26 3.88
C VAL A 148 2.33 2.73 2.80
N GLY A 149 2.21 1.43 2.41
CA GLY A 149 3.13 0.82 1.46
C GLY A 149 4.58 1.08 1.85
N ASP A 150 5.38 1.47 0.89
CA ASP A 150 6.83 1.69 1.05
C ASP A 150 7.21 3.16 1.29
N VAL A 151 6.30 3.96 1.87
CA VAL A 151 6.62 5.33 2.29
C VAL A 151 7.37 5.34 3.61
N LEU A 152 6.87 4.63 4.62
CA LEU A 152 7.37 4.67 5.99
C LEU A 152 7.41 3.26 6.60
N PHE A 153 8.50 2.93 7.28
CA PHE A 153 8.69 1.68 8.00
C PHE A 153 9.02 1.95 9.47
N GLN A 154 8.91 0.94 10.31
CA GLN A 154 9.42 1.03 11.67
C GLN A 154 10.94 1.30 11.65
N GLY A 155 11.35 2.48 12.09
CA GLY A 155 12.76 2.90 12.15
C GLY A 155 13.42 3.23 10.81
N SER A 156 12.67 3.21 9.68
CA SER A 156 13.22 3.47 8.34
C SER A 156 12.19 4.14 7.43
N ILE A 157 12.60 4.43 6.21
CA ILE A 157 11.74 4.94 5.12
C ILE A 157 12.00 4.14 3.85
N GLY A 158 11.13 4.28 2.86
CA GLY A 158 11.32 3.70 1.53
C GLY A 158 12.63 4.16 0.89
N ARG A 159 13.26 3.28 0.13
CA ARG A 159 14.43 3.66 -0.68
C ARG A 159 14.00 4.56 -1.83
N THR A 160 14.89 5.45 -2.25
CA THR A 160 14.59 6.49 -3.26
C THR A 160 15.58 6.47 -4.43
N ASP A 161 16.38 5.43 -4.53
CA ASP A 161 17.41 5.23 -5.56
C ASP A 161 16.91 4.43 -6.79
N PHE A 162 15.63 4.07 -6.82
CA PHE A 162 14.98 3.52 -7.99
C PHE A 162 14.75 4.59 -9.09
N PRO A 163 14.57 4.19 -10.36
CA PRO A 163 14.13 5.11 -11.40
C PRO A 163 12.89 5.91 -10.96
N MET A 164 12.92 7.23 -11.18
CA MET A 164 11.89 8.18 -10.76
C MET A 164 11.70 8.33 -9.23
N GLY A 165 12.57 7.72 -8.41
CA GLY A 165 12.60 7.96 -6.98
C GLY A 165 13.20 9.34 -6.66
N ASN A 166 12.74 9.96 -5.56
CA ASN A 166 13.21 11.25 -5.08
C ASN A 166 13.19 11.30 -3.55
N HIS A 167 14.35 11.47 -2.95
CA HIS A 167 14.47 11.47 -1.49
C HIS A 167 13.74 12.64 -0.83
N GLN A 168 13.85 13.84 -1.41
CA GLN A 168 13.20 15.02 -0.83
C GLN A 168 11.68 14.92 -0.90
N ASP A 169 11.15 14.42 -2.02
CA ASP A 169 9.69 14.22 -2.17
C ASP A 169 9.16 13.24 -1.11
N LEU A 170 9.93 12.18 -0.80
CA LEU A 170 9.56 11.21 0.24
C LEU A 170 9.56 11.86 1.64
N ILE A 171 10.61 12.62 1.97
CA ILE A 171 10.69 13.35 3.24
C ILE A 171 9.52 14.34 3.37
N ASP A 172 9.24 15.10 2.30
CA ASP A 172 8.13 16.06 2.28
C ASP A 172 6.77 15.37 2.40
N ALA A 173 6.56 14.26 1.71
CA ALA A 173 5.33 13.47 1.84
C ALA A 173 5.11 13.00 3.28
N ILE A 174 6.14 12.47 3.93
CA ILE A 174 6.03 12.01 5.32
C ILE A 174 5.76 13.19 6.26
N THR A 175 6.55 14.24 6.18
CA THR A 175 6.53 15.34 7.16
C THR A 175 5.36 16.30 6.97
N GLN A 176 4.97 16.56 5.72
CA GLN A 176 3.93 17.56 5.41
C GLN A 176 2.55 16.94 5.22
N LYS A 177 2.46 15.62 4.91
CA LYS A 177 1.17 14.97 4.68
C LYS A 177 0.83 13.91 5.75
N LEU A 178 1.80 13.09 6.19
CA LEU A 178 1.50 12.03 7.16
C LEU A 178 1.54 12.52 8.61
N TRP A 179 2.55 13.31 9.02
CA TRP A 179 2.63 13.83 10.40
C TRP A 179 1.41 14.64 10.83
N PRO A 180 0.79 15.50 9.96
CA PRO A 180 -0.42 16.23 10.32
C PRO A 180 -1.66 15.36 10.59
N LEU A 181 -1.66 14.09 10.20
CA LEU A 181 -2.77 13.17 10.49
C LEU A 181 -2.87 12.79 11.96
N GLY A 182 -1.75 12.92 12.72
CA GLY A 182 -1.69 12.73 14.16
C GLY A 182 -0.76 11.61 14.61
N ASP A 183 -0.12 11.80 15.75
CA ASP A 183 0.86 10.88 16.33
C ASP A 183 0.25 9.50 16.72
N ASP A 184 -1.06 9.44 16.92
CA ASP A 184 -1.80 8.24 17.31
C ASP A 184 -2.30 7.40 16.13
N VAL A 185 -1.91 7.75 14.90
CA VAL A 185 -2.18 6.93 13.72
C VAL A 185 -1.29 5.69 13.74
N THR A 186 -1.94 4.51 13.75
CA THR A 186 -1.26 3.22 13.54
C THR A 186 -1.17 2.92 12.05
N PHE A 187 -0.05 2.36 11.58
CA PHE A 187 0.07 2.01 10.17
C PHE A 187 0.61 0.60 9.93
N ILE A 188 0.19 0.03 8.80
CA ILE A 188 0.80 -1.16 8.19
C ILE A 188 1.73 -0.66 7.08
N PRO A 189 3.05 -0.96 7.15
CA PRO A 189 3.98 -0.72 6.05
C PRO A 189 3.94 -1.84 5.02
N GLY A 190 4.52 -1.60 3.85
CA GLY A 190 4.73 -2.63 2.83
C GLY A 190 5.62 -3.79 3.29
N HIS A 191 6.56 -3.52 4.20
CA HIS A 191 7.46 -4.54 4.76
C HIS A 191 7.67 -4.33 6.26
N GLY A 192 7.88 -5.43 6.97
CA GLY A 192 8.22 -5.40 8.39
C GLY A 192 7.02 -5.16 9.32
N PRO A 193 7.29 -4.77 10.57
CA PRO A 193 6.25 -4.65 11.58
C PRO A 193 5.47 -3.33 11.48
N THR A 194 4.27 -3.32 12.06
CA THR A 194 3.45 -2.12 12.26
C THR A 194 4.10 -1.15 13.24
N SER A 195 3.81 0.14 13.07
CA SER A 195 4.24 1.20 13.99
C SER A 195 3.17 2.29 14.11
N THR A 196 3.50 3.41 14.73
CA THR A 196 2.66 4.61 14.79
C THR A 196 3.43 5.81 14.26
N PHE A 197 2.72 6.80 13.72
CA PHE A 197 3.39 8.04 13.25
C PHE A 197 4.13 8.73 14.39
N GLY A 198 3.57 8.75 15.60
CA GLY A 198 4.24 9.36 16.75
C GLY A 198 5.48 8.62 17.22
N GLN A 199 5.54 7.29 17.07
CA GLN A 199 6.76 6.52 17.36
C GLN A 199 7.85 6.88 16.34
N GLU A 200 7.51 6.87 15.05
CA GLU A 200 8.47 7.17 13.98
C GLU A 200 8.94 8.63 14.04
N ARG A 201 8.05 9.57 14.30
CA ARG A 201 8.40 10.97 14.49
C ARG A 201 9.38 11.21 15.64
N LYS A 202 9.36 10.33 16.66
CA LYS A 202 10.31 10.44 17.81
C LYS A 202 11.64 9.76 17.56
N THR A 203 11.65 8.61 16.86
CA THR A 203 12.82 7.71 16.88
C THR A 203 13.34 7.29 15.52
N ASN A 204 12.62 7.58 14.43
CA ASN A 204 13.06 7.20 13.09
C ASN A 204 14.33 7.95 12.68
N ALA A 205 15.33 7.21 12.22
CA ALA A 205 16.64 7.77 11.89
C ALA A 205 16.62 8.78 10.72
N PHE A 206 15.55 8.78 9.90
CA PHE A 206 15.45 9.60 8.69
C PHE A 206 14.48 10.77 8.81
N VAL A 207 13.41 10.60 9.58
CA VAL A 207 12.26 11.53 9.58
C VAL A 207 11.79 11.92 10.98
N SER A 208 12.55 11.57 12.03
CA SER A 208 12.25 12.08 13.36
C SER A 208 12.49 13.60 13.45
N ASP A 209 11.80 14.25 14.39
CA ASP A 209 11.99 15.68 14.64
C ASP A 209 13.47 16.02 14.93
N TYR A 210 14.23 15.08 15.52
CA TYR A 210 15.66 15.21 15.73
C TYR A 210 16.50 15.06 14.44
N ALA A 211 16.12 14.08 13.57
CA ALA A 211 16.88 13.85 12.35
C ALA A 211 16.74 15.00 11.33
N LEU A 212 15.66 15.78 11.44
CA LEU A 212 15.34 16.89 10.54
C LEU A 212 15.73 18.28 11.12
N SER A 213 16.25 18.34 12.35
CA SER A 213 16.75 19.57 12.99
C SER A 213 18.21 19.81 12.65
#